data_f360bfe28b529058d6413b4cb41fc49a
#
_entry.id   f360bfe28b529058d6413b4cb41fc49a
#
_cell.length_a   1.000
_cell.length_b   1.000
_cell.length_c   1.000
_cell.angle_alpha   90.00
_cell.angle_beta   90.00
_cell.angle_gamma   90.00
#
_symmetry.space_group_name_H-M   'P 1'
#
loop_
_entity.id
_entity.type
_entity.pdbx_description
1 polymer ?
#
loop_
_entity_poly.entity_id
_entity_poly.type
_entity_poly.pdbx_seq_one_letter_code
_entity_poly.pdbx_strand_id
1 'polypeptide(L)'
;DDSVGEIVRGMLQRYDVDFTLIEMPGEQSSASVAIALPGKDKMALHSRGASQLFKAADITDDMLEGITLFHFGYPPSMKYMAENNGEELENLLKNVKSKGISVSLDMSLPDLKTFLGKIDWRPILERILPYVDLFMPSLEESIFFLHREEYTGLVRRTGSENLLEHINVRETAEQLADELLKMGGTVILLKCGHEGMYLRTAGKERWQAMGKAAPEDQSGWYDRKIWQRPVKVKRILSTTGAGDIAIAGFLSSFLHEDNAKT
;
A
#
# COMPACT_ATOMS: atom_id res chain seq x y z
N ASP A 1 1.09 3.70 25.86
CA ASP A 1 2.23 3.59 26.80
C ASP A 1 2.44 2.15 27.26
N ASP A 2 3.01 1.29 26.40
CA ASP A 2 3.33 -0.09 26.71
C ASP A 2 4.73 -0.47 26.18
N SER A 3 5.23 -1.66 26.54
CA SER A 3 6.55 -2.11 26.14
C SER A 3 6.79 -2.16 24.63
N VAL A 4 5.73 -2.37 23.83
CA VAL A 4 5.82 -2.38 22.37
C VAL A 4 5.97 -0.95 21.86
N GLY A 5 5.21 -0.01 22.39
CA GLY A 5 5.32 1.42 22.07
C GLY A 5 6.72 1.97 22.39
N GLU A 6 7.30 1.57 23.53
CA GLU A 6 8.68 1.93 23.89
C GLU A 6 9.72 1.36 22.90
N ILE A 7 9.55 0.12 22.45
CA ILE A 7 10.41 -0.47 21.41
C ILE A 7 10.32 0.32 20.13
N VAL A 8 9.11 0.68 19.66
CA VAL A 8 8.89 1.46 18.44
C VAL A 8 9.56 2.83 18.57
N ARG A 9 9.33 3.53 19.67
CA ARG A 9 9.96 4.83 19.97
C ARG A 9 11.49 4.75 19.91
N GLY A 10 12.08 3.78 20.59
CA GLY A 10 13.53 3.57 20.58
C GLY A 10 14.10 3.22 19.21
N MET A 11 13.36 2.49 18.37
CA MET A 11 13.77 2.21 17.00
C MET A 11 13.76 3.48 16.13
N LEU A 12 12.70 4.27 16.17
CA LEU A 12 12.59 5.51 15.39
C LEU A 12 13.70 6.50 15.77
N GLN A 13 13.96 6.67 17.07
CA GLN A 13 15.07 7.51 17.55
C GLN A 13 16.45 7.02 17.05
N ARG A 14 16.66 5.70 17.02
CA ARG A 14 17.93 5.11 16.55
C ARG A 14 18.21 5.39 15.07
N TYR A 15 17.17 5.52 14.26
CA TYR A 15 17.30 5.78 12.82
C TYR A 15 17.21 7.27 12.46
N ASP A 16 17.23 8.16 13.47
CA ASP A 16 17.19 9.63 13.27
C ASP A 16 16.00 10.05 12.37
N VAL A 17 14.86 9.47 12.61
CA VAL A 17 13.61 9.78 11.91
C VAL A 17 12.78 10.70 12.77
N ASP A 18 12.34 11.82 12.22
CA ASP A 18 11.34 12.67 12.84
C ASP A 18 10.01 11.92 12.93
N PHE A 19 9.42 11.86 14.11
CA PHE A 19 8.18 11.13 14.32
C PHE A 19 7.27 11.76 15.36
N THR A 20 5.97 11.57 15.16
CA THR A 20 4.95 11.81 16.17
C THR A 20 4.24 10.51 16.49
N LEU A 21 4.22 10.11 17.76
CA LEU A 21 3.42 8.96 18.21
C LEU A 21 2.09 9.46 18.73
N ILE A 22 1.02 8.98 18.14
CA ILE A 22 -0.35 9.26 18.58
C ILE A 22 -0.69 8.26 19.69
N GLU A 23 -0.78 8.73 20.92
CA GLU A 23 -1.11 7.91 22.07
C GLU A 23 -2.63 7.77 22.21
N MET A 24 -3.08 6.53 22.38
CA MET A 24 -4.49 6.20 22.61
C MET A 24 -4.65 5.62 24.02
N PRO A 25 -5.10 6.41 25.00
CA PRO A 25 -5.20 5.97 26.39
C PRO A 25 -6.08 4.73 26.54
N GLY A 26 -5.58 3.73 27.26
CA GLY A 26 -6.28 2.47 27.50
C GLY A 26 -6.14 1.41 26.39
N GLU A 27 -5.48 1.72 25.28
CA GLU A 27 -5.21 0.80 24.19
C GLU A 27 -3.75 0.30 24.24
N GLN A 28 -3.55 -0.93 23.77
CA GLN A 28 -2.21 -1.50 23.58
C GLN A 28 -1.66 -1.13 22.20
N SER A 29 -0.35 -1.03 22.06
CA SER A 29 0.30 -0.89 20.78
C SER A 29 0.05 -2.11 19.89
N SER A 30 -0.05 -1.89 18.58
CA SER A 30 -0.19 -2.96 17.60
C SER A 30 1.08 -3.81 17.56
N ALA A 31 0.92 -5.12 17.56
CA ALA A 31 2.04 -6.05 17.54
C ALA A 31 1.76 -7.27 16.69
N SER A 32 2.79 -7.81 16.06
CA SER A 32 2.73 -9.09 15.36
C SER A 32 3.88 -10.01 15.80
N VAL A 33 3.54 -11.24 16.13
CA VAL A 33 4.53 -12.29 16.37
C VAL A 33 4.53 -13.23 15.18
N ALA A 34 5.61 -13.22 14.41
CA ALA A 34 5.78 -14.13 13.28
C ALA A 34 6.47 -15.43 13.76
N ILE A 35 5.82 -16.55 13.52
CA ILE A 35 6.33 -17.88 13.84
C ILE A 35 6.75 -18.54 12.51
N ALA A 36 8.05 -18.71 12.32
CA ALA A 36 8.61 -19.38 11.16
C ALA A 36 9.09 -20.78 11.57
N LEU A 37 8.41 -21.81 11.07
CA LEU A 37 8.78 -23.22 11.27
C LEU A 37 9.47 -23.74 9.99
N PRO A 38 10.59 -24.48 10.09
CA PRO A 38 11.21 -25.06 8.92
C PRO A 38 10.25 -25.96 8.13
N GLY A 39 10.13 -25.69 6.82
CA GLY A 39 9.26 -26.46 5.92
C GLY A 39 7.75 -26.24 6.12
N LYS A 40 7.37 -25.19 6.82
CA LYS A 40 5.96 -24.75 6.98
C LYS A 40 5.80 -23.30 6.56
N ASP A 41 4.56 -22.96 6.16
CA ASP A 41 4.21 -21.58 5.90
C ASP A 41 4.33 -20.73 7.17
N LYS A 42 4.68 -19.46 6.97
CA LYS A 42 4.79 -18.50 8.05
C LYS A 42 3.43 -18.26 8.69
N MET A 43 3.35 -18.43 9.99
CA MET A 43 2.18 -18.10 10.79
C MET A 43 2.41 -16.78 11.53
N ALA A 44 1.42 -15.91 11.58
CA ALA A 44 1.47 -14.69 12.37
C ALA A 44 0.34 -14.64 13.38
N LEU A 45 0.67 -14.29 14.62
CA LEU A 45 -0.28 -13.85 15.64
C LEU A 45 -0.26 -12.33 15.64
N HIS A 46 -1.40 -11.71 15.31
CA HIS A 46 -1.49 -10.26 15.17
C HIS A 46 -2.47 -9.67 16.18
N SER A 47 -2.00 -8.71 17.00
CA SER A 47 -2.82 -7.83 17.80
C SER A 47 -2.90 -6.47 17.10
N ARG A 48 -4.11 -6.03 16.78
CA ARG A 48 -4.32 -4.78 16.04
C ARG A 48 -4.11 -3.54 16.90
N GLY A 49 -4.33 -3.65 18.20
CA GLY A 49 -4.10 -2.56 19.17
C GLY A 49 -4.64 -1.21 18.72
N ALA A 50 -3.96 -0.15 19.10
CA ALA A 50 -4.32 1.23 18.81
C ALA A 50 -4.45 1.57 17.30
N SER A 51 -3.69 0.90 16.43
CA SER A 51 -3.72 1.20 14.99
C SER A 51 -5.11 1.01 14.35
N GLN A 52 -5.95 0.12 14.89
CA GLN A 52 -7.31 -0.05 14.36
C GLN A 52 -8.22 1.17 14.61
N LEU A 53 -7.87 2.02 15.57
CA LEU A 53 -8.65 3.18 15.99
C LEU A 53 -8.20 4.48 15.31
N PHE A 54 -7.18 4.41 14.47
CA PHE A 54 -6.65 5.56 13.75
C PHE A 54 -7.73 6.21 12.86
N LYS A 55 -7.79 7.55 12.89
CA LYS A 55 -8.77 8.38 12.17
C LYS A 55 -8.09 9.48 11.36
N ALA A 56 -8.81 10.05 10.42
CA ALA A 56 -8.34 11.20 9.64
C ALA A 56 -7.97 12.40 10.53
N ALA A 57 -8.72 12.62 11.60
CA ALA A 57 -8.46 13.71 12.55
C ALA A 57 -7.15 13.55 13.34
N ASP A 58 -6.54 12.37 13.37
CA ASP A 58 -5.25 12.13 14.01
C ASP A 58 -4.09 12.73 13.20
N ILE A 59 -4.31 13.02 11.92
CA ILE A 59 -3.37 13.76 11.07
C ILE A 59 -3.78 15.23 11.08
N THR A 60 -3.05 16.01 11.86
CA THR A 60 -3.30 17.46 11.99
C THR A 60 -2.69 18.23 10.84
N ASP A 61 -3.15 19.46 10.64
CA ASP A 61 -2.61 20.33 9.58
C ASP A 61 -1.14 20.65 9.78
N ASP A 62 -0.70 20.80 11.04
CA ASP A 62 0.71 21.04 11.40
C ASP A 62 1.61 19.87 10.97
N MET A 63 1.13 18.63 11.07
CA MET A 63 1.87 17.45 10.60
C MET A 63 2.05 17.43 9.07
N LEU A 64 1.18 18.12 8.34
CA LEU A 64 1.19 18.21 6.88
C LEU A 64 1.97 19.43 6.35
N GLU A 65 2.42 20.32 7.23
CA GLU A 65 3.19 21.50 6.84
C GLU A 65 4.56 21.11 6.26
N GLY A 66 4.92 21.65 5.13
CA GLY A 66 6.19 21.35 4.46
C GLY A 66 6.26 19.99 3.74
N ILE A 67 5.22 19.16 3.84
CA ILE A 67 5.19 17.81 3.23
C ILE A 67 4.99 17.90 1.72
N THR A 68 5.80 17.16 0.99
CA THR A 68 5.71 17.00 -0.48
C THR A 68 4.90 15.78 -0.88
N LEU A 69 5.13 14.66 -0.19
CA LEU A 69 4.46 13.37 -0.41
C LEU A 69 3.97 12.80 0.92
N PHE A 70 2.71 12.45 0.98
CA PHE A 70 2.10 11.71 2.09
C PHE A 70 1.95 10.23 1.70
N HIS A 71 2.68 9.35 2.40
CA HIS A 71 2.53 7.91 2.21
C HIS A 71 1.66 7.31 3.31
N PHE A 72 0.60 6.61 2.94
CA PHE A 72 -0.27 5.92 3.86
C PHE A 72 -0.26 4.40 3.60
N GLY A 73 0.00 3.62 4.66
CA GLY A 73 0.11 2.18 4.56
C GLY A 73 -1.00 1.44 5.30
N TYR A 74 -1.49 0.38 4.69
CA TYR A 74 -2.31 -0.68 5.27
C TYR A 74 -3.69 -0.27 5.81
N PRO A 75 -4.49 0.58 5.11
CA PRO A 75 -5.85 0.89 5.53
C PRO A 75 -6.72 -0.35 5.78
N PRO A 76 -6.55 -1.52 5.09
CA PRO A 76 -7.30 -2.73 5.40
C PRO A 76 -7.05 -3.33 6.79
N SER A 77 -6.03 -2.84 7.51
CA SER A 77 -5.78 -3.22 8.91
C SER A 77 -6.47 -2.32 9.93
N MET A 78 -7.08 -1.21 9.49
CA MET A 78 -7.65 -0.15 10.32
C MET A 78 -9.17 -0.14 10.20
N LYS A 79 -9.86 -0.30 11.33
CA LYS A 79 -11.32 -0.42 11.36
C LYS A 79 -12.02 0.79 10.73
N TYR A 80 -11.68 1.99 11.19
CA TYR A 80 -12.36 3.20 10.74
C TYR A 80 -12.07 3.55 9.26
N MET A 81 -10.89 3.20 8.75
CA MET A 81 -10.53 3.45 7.35
C MET A 81 -11.35 2.60 6.36
N ALA A 82 -11.95 1.51 6.86
CA ALA A 82 -12.71 0.57 6.03
C ALA A 82 -14.23 0.65 6.25
N GLU A 83 -14.70 1.16 7.39
CA GLU A 83 -16.12 1.34 7.67
C GLU A 83 -16.77 2.42 6.77
N ASN A 84 -18.10 2.37 6.64
CA ASN A 84 -18.88 3.33 5.85
C ASN A 84 -18.36 3.52 4.41
N ASN A 85 -17.98 2.40 3.76
CA ASN A 85 -17.36 2.42 2.42
C ASN A 85 -16.14 3.34 2.33
N GLY A 86 -15.29 3.34 3.36
CA GLY A 86 -14.02 4.07 3.35
C GLY A 86 -14.17 5.59 3.48
N GLU A 87 -15.27 6.09 4.05
CA GLU A 87 -15.52 7.54 4.21
C GLU A 87 -14.40 8.23 4.98
N GLU A 88 -13.91 7.62 6.05
CA GLU A 88 -12.82 8.17 6.85
C GLU A 88 -11.50 8.24 6.05
N LEU A 89 -11.21 7.19 5.28
CA LEU A 89 -10.05 7.17 4.40
C LEU A 89 -10.16 8.23 3.30
N GLU A 90 -11.34 8.37 2.69
CA GLU A 90 -11.58 9.41 1.70
C GLU A 90 -11.36 10.80 2.29
N ASN A 91 -11.88 11.07 3.48
CA ASN A 91 -11.73 12.37 4.15
C ASN A 91 -10.26 12.70 4.42
N LEU A 92 -9.47 11.72 4.90
CA LEU A 92 -8.03 11.87 5.08
C LEU A 92 -7.33 12.26 3.76
N LEU A 93 -7.56 11.48 2.71
CA LEU A 93 -6.88 11.68 1.43
C LEU A 93 -7.31 13.00 0.75
N LYS A 94 -8.58 13.38 0.85
CA LYS A 94 -9.09 14.69 0.39
C LYS A 94 -8.42 15.85 1.11
N ASN A 95 -8.28 15.77 2.44
CA ASN A 95 -7.62 16.80 3.22
C ASN A 95 -6.16 16.97 2.76
N VAL A 96 -5.41 15.87 2.63
CA VAL A 96 -4.03 15.89 2.15
C VAL A 96 -3.93 16.50 0.74
N LYS A 97 -4.77 16.05 -0.20
CA LYS A 97 -4.79 16.57 -1.57
C LYS A 97 -5.17 18.05 -1.64
N SER A 98 -6.05 18.53 -0.78
CA SER A 98 -6.46 19.95 -0.74
C SER A 98 -5.30 20.91 -0.44
N LYS A 99 -4.22 20.41 0.19
CA LYS A 99 -2.98 21.14 0.48
C LYS A 99 -1.95 21.05 -0.65
N GLY A 100 -2.32 20.46 -1.78
CA GLY A 100 -1.43 20.22 -2.93
C GLY A 100 -0.38 19.13 -2.69
N ILE A 101 -0.48 18.35 -1.61
CA ILE A 101 0.42 17.26 -1.28
C ILE A 101 0.10 16.06 -2.18
N SER A 102 1.12 15.39 -2.70
CA SER A 102 0.95 14.14 -3.42
C SER A 102 0.65 12.99 -2.46
N VAL A 103 -0.16 12.04 -2.89
CA VAL A 103 -0.58 10.90 -2.07
C VAL A 103 -0.05 9.59 -2.62
N SER A 104 0.60 8.82 -1.77
CA SER A 104 1.02 7.44 -2.02
C SER A 104 0.26 6.50 -1.08
N LEU A 105 -0.25 5.39 -1.61
CA LEU A 105 -1.04 4.42 -0.86
C LEU A 105 -0.52 3.00 -1.09
N ASP A 106 -0.27 2.27 0.00
CA ASP A 106 -0.04 0.84 0.00
C ASP A 106 -1.19 0.10 0.69
N MET A 107 -1.35 -1.17 0.36
CA MET A 107 -2.42 -2.00 0.87
C MET A 107 -1.84 -3.20 1.63
N SER A 108 -2.71 -3.91 2.33
CA SER A 108 -2.39 -5.22 2.92
C SER A 108 -3.58 -6.15 2.77
N LEU A 109 -3.32 -7.43 2.56
CA LEU A 109 -4.39 -8.42 2.51
C LEU A 109 -4.98 -8.61 3.92
N PRO A 110 -6.27 -8.32 4.15
CA PRO A 110 -6.89 -8.55 5.44
C PRO A 110 -7.16 -10.05 5.65
N ASP A 111 -7.16 -10.49 6.91
CA ASP A 111 -7.59 -11.85 7.24
C ASP A 111 -9.07 -12.04 6.87
N LEU A 112 -9.33 -12.96 5.94
CA LEU A 112 -10.67 -13.26 5.39
C LEU A 112 -11.71 -13.66 6.44
N LYS A 113 -11.27 -14.15 7.60
CA LYS A 113 -12.13 -14.56 8.71
C LYS A 113 -12.62 -13.39 9.54
N THR A 114 -11.95 -12.24 9.44
CA THR A 114 -12.29 -11.05 10.23
C THR A 114 -13.35 -10.19 9.56
N PHE A 115 -13.89 -9.23 10.30
CA PHE A 115 -14.79 -8.22 9.75
C PHE A 115 -14.15 -7.47 8.57
N LEU A 116 -12.91 -7.01 8.70
CA LEU A 116 -12.19 -6.28 7.64
C LEU A 116 -11.96 -7.13 6.39
N GLY A 117 -11.76 -8.43 6.55
CA GLY A 117 -11.69 -9.37 5.43
C GLY A 117 -13.02 -9.61 4.72
N LYS A 118 -14.15 -9.20 5.29
CA LYS A 118 -15.49 -9.35 4.68
C LYS A 118 -15.95 -8.07 3.96
N ILE A 119 -15.26 -6.95 4.16
CA ILE A 119 -15.59 -5.68 3.50
C ILE A 119 -15.36 -5.81 2.00
N ASP A 120 -16.27 -5.27 1.22
CA ASP A 120 -16.08 -5.07 -0.21
C ASP A 120 -15.21 -3.83 -0.44
N TRP A 121 -13.98 -4.05 -0.89
CA TRP A 121 -13.00 -2.99 -1.10
C TRP A 121 -13.13 -2.30 -2.46
N ARG A 122 -13.84 -2.89 -3.41
CA ARG A 122 -13.99 -2.29 -4.74
C ARG A 122 -14.66 -0.91 -4.70
N PRO A 123 -15.82 -0.72 -4.04
CA PRO A 123 -16.42 0.62 -3.90
C PRO A 123 -15.54 1.60 -3.15
N ILE A 124 -14.75 1.12 -2.18
CA ILE A 124 -13.78 1.96 -1.45
C ILE A 124 -12.69 2.45 -2.40
N LEU A 125 -12.10 1.56 -3.20
CA LEU A 125 -11.08 1.93 -4.18
C LEU A 125 -11.62 2.92 -5.23
N GLU A 126 -12.82 2.70 -5.76
CA GLU A 126 -13.48 3.63 -6.69
C GLU A 126 -13.64 5.04 -6.09
N ARG A 127 -13.89 5.10 -4.78
CA ARG A 127 -14.04 6.34 -4.03
C ARG A 127 -12.72 7.08 -3.78
N ILE A 128 -11.66 6.35 -3.43
CA ILE A 128 -10.40 6.95 -2.95
C ILE A 128 -9.34 7.15 -4.03
N LEU A 129 -9.29 6.29 -5.06
CA LEU A 129 -8.25 6.36 -6.10
C LEU A 129 -8.17 7.70 -6.85
N PRO A 130 -9.28 8.48 -7.02
CA PRO A 130 -9.16 9.84 -7.55
C PRO A 130 -8.25 10.78 -6.74
N TYR A 131 -8.00 10.46 -5.46
CA TYR A 131 -7.12 11.24 -4.56
C TYR A 131 -5.74 10.61 -4.37
N VAL A 132 -5.47 9.47 -5.02
CA VAL A 132 -4.20 8.73 -4.88
C VAL A 132 -3.36 8.91 -6.14
N ASP A 133 -2.15 9.43 -5.97
CA ASP A 133 -1.21 9.64 -7.07
C ASP A 133 -0.36 8.40 -7.35
N LEU A 134 0.10 7.72 -6.29
CA LEU A 134 0.92 6.51 -6.37
C LEU A 134 0.21 5.38 -5.62
N PHE A 135 -0.33 4.38 -6.33
CA PHE A 135 -0.99 3.23 -5.72
C PHE A 135 -0.14 1.97 -5.93
N MET A 136 0.30 1.36 -4.83
CA MET A 136 1.35 0.34 -4.86
C MET A 136 0.99 -0.98 -4.16
N PRO A 137 -0.15 -1.61 -4.48
CA PRO A 137 -0.53 -2.90 -3.89
C PRO A 137 0.29 -4.05 -4.45
N SER A 138 0.19 -5.22 -3.83
CA SER A 138 0.58 -6.47 -4.49
C SER A 138 -0.45 -6.90 -5.53
N LEU A 139 -0.05 -7.78 -6.47
CA LEU A 139 -0.97 -8.34 -7.45
C LEU A 139 -2.07 -9.17 -6.76
N GLU A 140 -1.72 -9.94 -5.74
CA GLU A 140 -2.67 -10.75 -4.97
C GLU A 140 -3.69 -9.88 -4.22
N GLU A 141 -3.25 -8.79 -3.60
CA GLU A 141 -4.13 -7.79 -2.99
C GLU A 141 -5.08 -7.19 -4.01
N SER A 142 -4.59 -6.83 -5.19
CA SER A 142 -5.40 -6.27 -6.26
C SER A 142 -6.48 -7.24 -6.75
N ILE A 143 -6.17 -8.53 -6.91
CA ILE A 143 -7.16 -9.55 -7.24
C ILE A 143 -8.21 -9.64 -6.14
N PHE A 144 -7.79 -9.67 -4.87
CA PHE A 144 -8.72 -9.75 -3.74
C PHE A 144 -9.66 -8.54 -3.68
N PHE A 145 -9.14 -7.32 -3.87
CA PHE A 145 -9.93 -6.11 -3.76
C PHE A 145 -10.87 -5.87 -4.94
N LEU A 146 -10.47 -6.26 -6.14
CA LEU A 146 -11.25 -6.01 -7.36
C LEU A 146 -12.11 -7.21 -7.78
N HIS A 147 -11.60 -8.42 -7.58
CA HIS A 147 -12.17 -9.68 -8.07
C HIS A 147 -12.22 -10.74 -6.96
N ARG A 148 -12.88 -10.40 -5.86
CA ARG A 148 -12.92 -11.22 -4.64
C ARG A 148 -13.40 -12.65 -4.86
N GLU A 149 -14.40 -12.86 -5.69
CA GLU A 149 -14.93 -14.20 -5.99
C GLU A 149 -13.88 -15.05 -6.71
N GLU A 150 -13.15 -14.45 -7.64
CA GLU A 150 -12.03 -15.09 -8.34
C GLU A 150 -10.92 -15.45 -7.35
N TYR A 151 -10.50 -14.50 -6.51
CA TYR A 151 -9.51 -14.73 -5.46
C TYR A 151 -9.90 -15.92 -4.57
N THR A 152 -11.11 -15.91 -4.01
CA THR A 152 -11.59 -16.98 -3.11
C THR A 152 -11.75 -18.31 -3.83
N GLY A 153 -12.14 -18.28 -5.10
CA GLY A 153 -12.21 -19.45 -5.98
C GLY A 153 -10.84 -20.08 -6.23
N LEU A 154 -9.83 -19.24 -6.49
CA LEU A 154 -8.43 -19.66 -6.65
C LEU A 154 -7.91 -20.32 -5.36
N VAL A 155 -8.01 -19.65 -4.22
CA VAL A 155 -7.57 -20.18 -2.92
C VAL A 155 -8.22 -21.53 -2.61
N ARG A 156 -9.51 -21.72 -2.89
CA ARG A 156 -10.20 -23.01 -2.69
C ARG A 156 -9.67 -24.11 -3.60
N ARG A 157 -9.33 -23.80 -4.86
CA ARG A 157 -8.87 -24.81 -5.82
C ARG A 157 -7.42 -25.22 -5.58
N THR A 158 -6.59 -24.26 -5.21
CA THR A 158 -5.15 -24.49 -5.09
C THR A 158 -4.73 -24.94 -3.70
N GLY A 159 -5.56 -24.69 -2.68
CA GLY A 159 -5.19 -24.91 -1.28
C GLY A 159 -4.01 -24.05 -0.82
N SER A 160 -3.62 -23.05 -1.61
CA SER A 160 -2.49 -22.16 -1.41
C SER A 160 -2.93 -20.70 -1.47
N GLU A 161 -2.32 -19.87 -0.65
CA GLU A 161 -2.46 -18.42 -0.71
C GLU A 161 -1.49 -17.80 -1.74
N ASN A 162 -0.52 -18.56 -2.27
CA ASN A 162 0.39 -18.11 -3.32
C ASN A 162 -0.28 -18.24 -4.69
N LEU A 163 -1.13 -17.29 -5.02
CA LEU A 163 -1.92 -17.29 -6.25
C LEU A 163 -1.07 -17.13 -7.52
N LEU A 164 0.12 -16.52 -7.40
CA LEU A 164 0.97 -16.20 -8.54
C LEU A 164 1.43 -17.43 -9.32
N GLU A 165 1.49 -18.60 -8.68
CA GLU A 165 1.85 -19.86 -9.33
C GLU A 165 0.71 -20.46 -10.18
N HIS A 166 -0.50 -19.93 -10.05
CA HIS A 166 -1.72 -20.49 -10.63
C HIS A 166 -2.44 -19.55 -11.61
N ILE A 167 -1.82 -18.43 -11.95
CA ILE A 167 -2.37 -17.41 -12.86
C ILE A 167 -1.33 -17.00 -13.90
N ASN A 168 -1.81 -16.39 -14.99
CA ASN A 168 -0.93 -15.65 -15.90
C ASN A 168 -0.62 -14.27 -15.29
N VAL A 169 0.45 -14.17 -14.52
CA VAL A 169 0.84 -12.97 -13.76
C VAL A 169 0.88 -11.72 -14.65
N ARG A 170 1.43 -11.81 -15.85
CA ARG A 170 1.59 -10.65 -16.73
C ARG A 170 0.25 -10.14 -17.25
N GLU A 171 -0.57 -11.03 -17.76
CA GLU A 171 -1.90 -10.69 -18.27
C GLU A 171 -2.79 -10.13 -17.17
N THR A 172 -2.81 -10.79 -16.01
CA THR A 172 -3.59 -10.34 -14.83
C THR A 172 -3.13 -8.97 -14.34
N ALA A 173 -1.81 -8.74 -14.25
CA ALA A 173 -1.28 -7.45 -13.80
C ALA A 173 -1.64 -6.32 -14.77
N GLU A 174 -1.58 -6.55 -16.08
CA GLU A 174 -1.95 -5.55 -17.09
C GLU A 174 -3.43 -5.19 -17.00
N GLN A 175 -4.31 -6.19 -16.87
CA GLN A 175 -5.75 -5.99 -16.75
C GLN A 175 -6.12 -5.22 -15.49
N LEU A 176 -5.59 -5.63 -14.33
CA LEU A 176 -5.88 -4.97 -13.04
C LEU A 176 -5.31 -3.56 -12.97
N ALA A 177 -4.11 -3.33 -13.50
CA ALA A 177 -3.55 -1.98 -13.52
C ALA A 177 -4.35 -1.03 -14.41
N ASP A 178 -4.83 -1.48 -15.58
CA ASP A 178 -5.71 -0.68 -16.44
C ASP A 178 -7.08 -0.41 -15.77
N GLU A 179 -7.59 -1.35 -14.95
CA GLU A 179 -8.81 -1.17 -14.17
C GLU A 179 -8.61 -0.12 -13.05
N LEU A 180 -7.52 -0.20 -12.30
CA LEU A 180 -7.15 0.75 -11.26
C LEU A 180 -6.92 2.17 -11.80
N LEU A 181 -6.33 2.30 -13.00
CA LEU A 181 -6.22 3.60 -13.67
C LEU A 181 -7.59 4.20 -13.99
N LYS A 182 -8.54 3.38 -14.47
CA LYS A 182 -9.92 3.85 -14.75
C LYS A 182 -10.63 4.32 -13.49
N MET A 183 -10.28 3.80 -12.31
CA MET A 183 -10.79 4.28 -11.02
C MET A 183 -10.15 5.60 -10.58
N GLY A 184 -9.11 6.08 -11.26
CA GLY A 184 -8.55 7.41 -11.03
C GLY A 184 -7.12 7.46 -10.51
N GLY A 185 -6.42 6.34 -10.34
CA GLY A 185 -4.99 6.34 -9.98
C GLY A 185 -4.12 7.00 -11.05
N THR A 186 -3.00 7.61 -10.67
CA THR A 186 -2.05 8.20 -11.63
C THR A 186 -0.92 7.24 -11.96
N VAL A 187 -0.32 6.65 -10.95
CA VAL A 187 0.74 5.64 -11.07
C VAL A 187 0.28 4.39 -10.33
N ILE A 188 0.21 3.28 -11.02
CA ILE A 188 -0.09 1.97 -10.46
C ILE A 188 1.17 1.12 -10.52
N LEU A 189 1.70 0.73 -9.36
CA LEU A 189 2.86 -0.14 -9.23
C LEU A 189 2.42 -1.44 -8.56
N LEU A 190 2.23 -2.49 -9.35
CA LEU A 190 1.87 -3.81 -8.84
C LEU A 190 3.11 -4.60 -8.46
N LYS A 191 3.19 -5.04 -7.21
CA LYS A 191 4.24 -5.95 -6.70
C LYS A 191 3.85 -7.38 -7.06
N CYS A 192 4.60 -8.02 -7.98
CA CYS A 192 4.29 -9.33 -8.56
C CYS A 192 5.21 -10.44 -8.04
N GLY A 193 5.68 -10.35 -6.79
CA GLY A 193 6.52 -11.37 -6.13
C GLY A 193 7.78 -11.70 -6.93
N HIS A 194 7.97 -12.98 -7.27
CA HIS A 194 9.14 -13.47 -7.99
C HIS A 194 9.17 -13.05 -9.47
N GLU A 195 8.06 -12.55 -10.03
CA GLU A 195 8.01 -11.97 -11.39
C GLU A 195 8.48 -10.51 -11.44
N GLY A 196 8.66 -9.87 -10.27
CA GLY A 196 9.12 -8.49 -10.16
C GLY A 196 7.99 -7.49 -9.94
N MET A 197 8.00 -6.39 -10.67
CA MET A 197 7.01 -5.32 -10.54
C MET A 197 6.49 -4.87 -11.91
N TYR A 198 5.23 -4.50 -11.97
CA TYR A 198 4.61 -3.91 -13.14
C TYR A 198 4.18 -2.48 -12.83
N LEU A 199 4.72 -1.53 -13.59
CA LEU A 199 4.36 -0.12 -13.56
C LEU A 199 3.42 0.21 -14.71
N ARG A 200 2.30 0.83 -14.39
CA ARG A 200 1.33 1.38 -15.34
C ARG A 200 1.00 2.82 -14.94
N THR A 201 1.10 3.75 -15.88
CA THR A 201 0.84 5.17 -15.57
C THR A 201 -0.28 5.73 -16.44
N ALA A 202 -0.95 6.74 -15.91
CA ALA A 202 -2.03 7.44 -16.59
C ALA A 202 -1.51 8.42 -17.66
N GLY A 203 -2.43 8.93 -18.47
CA GLY A 203 -2.14 9.99 -19.42
C GLY A 203 -1.95 11.36 -18.77
N LYS A 204 -1.56 12.35 -19.57
CA LYS A 204 -1.15 13.70 -19.17
C LYS A 204 -2.08 14.38 -18.16
N GLU A 205 -3.38 14.27 -18.34
CA GLU A 205 -4.36 14.99 -17.51
C GLU A 205 -4.26 14.61 -16.02
N ARG A 206 -4.06 13.33 -15.73
CA ARG A 206 -3.92 12.86 -14.33
C ARG A 206 -2.61 13.33 -13.68
N TRP A 207 -1.53 13.38 -14.45
CA TRP A 207 -0.24 13.87 -13.98
C TRP A 207 -0.28 15.35 -13.60
N GLN A 208 -1.07 16.18 -14.29
CA GLN A 208 -1.25 17.58 -13.94
C GLN A 208 -1.90 17.80 -12.56
N ALA A 209 -2.64 16.80 -12.05
CA ALA A 209 -3.29 16.85 -10.74
C ALA A 209 -2.44 16.20 -9.62
N MET A 210 -1.22 15.72 -9.91
CA MET A 210 -0.44 14.92 -8.97
C MET A 210 -0.04 15.67 -7.69
N GLY A 211 0.22 16.96 -7.73
CA GLY A 211 0.63 17.75 -6.58
C GLY A 211 2.15 17.92 -6.48
N LYS A 212 2.64 18.22 -5.27
CA LYS A 212 4.02 18.70 -5.01
C LYS A 212 5.13 17.71 -5.38
N ALA A 213 4.86 16.40 -5.38
CA ALA A 213 5.85 15.38 -5.76
C ALA A 213 5.88 15.09 -7.26
N ALA A 214 5.12 15.82 -8.08
CA ALA A 214 5.14 15.64 -9.53
C ALA A 214 6.54 15.99 -10.08
N PRO A 215 7.14 15.14 -10.93
CA PRO A 215 8.38 15.48 -11.62
C PRO A 215 8.25 16.78 -12.44
N GLU A 216 9.33 17.56 -12.57
CA GLU A 216 9.34 18.76 -13.41
C GLU A 216 9.05 18.43 -14.86
N ASP A 217 9.70 17.40 -15.41
CA ASP A 217 9.36 16.85 -16.73
C ASP A 217 8.54 15.57 -16.57
N GLN A 218 7.23 15.70 -16.73
CA GLN A 218 6.30 14.58 -16.68
C GLN A 218 6.19 13.83 -18.00
N SER A 219 6.74 14.34 -19.10
CA SER A 219 6.53 13.80 -20.45
C SER A 219 7.01 12.34 -20.58
N GLY A 220 8.08 12.00 -19.86
CA GLY A 220 8.61 10.65 -19.79
C GLY A 220 7.72 9.64 -19.05
N TRP A 221 6.68 10.12 -18.34
CA TRP A 221 5.85 9.29 -17.48
C TRP A 221 4.47 8.97 -18.06
N TYR A 222 4.01 9.65 -19.11
CA TYR A 222 2.66 9.47 -19.64
C TYR A 222 2.47 8.10 -20.29
N ASP A 223 1.39 7.41 -19.97
CA ASP A 223 0.93 6.16 -20.59
C ASP A 223 1.96 5.01 -20.58
N ARG A 224 2.83 4.97 -19.58
CA ARG A 224 3.91 3.96 -19.51
C ARG A 224 3.37 2.60 -19.12
N LYS A 225 4.02 1.57 -19.66
CA LYS A 225 3.87 0.15 -19.32
C LYS A 225 5.26 -0.43 -19.16
N ILE A 226 5.69 -0.66 -17.92
CA ILE A 226 7.06 -1.09 -17.63
C ILE A 226 7.03 -2.34 -16.74
N TRP A 227 7.70 -3.38 -17.18
CA TRP A 227 7.99 -4.56 -16.39
C TRP A 227 9.41 -4.48 -15.84
N GLN A 228 9.55 -4.38 -14.53
CA GLN A 228 10.83 -4.45 -13.85
C GLN A 228 11.04 -5.88 -13.34
N ARG A 229 12.07 -6.55 -13.84
CA ARG A 229 12.44 -7.88 -13.36
C ARG A 229 12.99 -7.81 -11.93
N PRO A 230 12.80 -8.87 -11.12
CA PRO A 230 13.34 -8.91 -9.77
C PRO A 230 14.87 -8.94 -9.80
N VAL A 231 15.49 -8.37 -8.78
CA VAL A 231 16.93 -8.50 -8.57
C VAL A 231 17.25 -9.94 -8.20
N LYS A 232 18.24 -10.53 -8.87
CA LYS A 232 18.71 -11.89 -8.54
C LYS A 232 19.42 -11.87 -7.19
N VAL A 233 18.88 -12.60 -6.22
CA VAL A 233 19.48 -12.77 -4.92
C VAL A 233 20.10 -14.16 -4.80
N LYS A 234 21.22 -14.29 -4.09
CA LYS A 234 21.90 -15.58 -3.88
C LYS A 234 21.10 -16.51 -2.97
N ARG A 235 20.40 -15.97 -1.98
CA ARG A 235 19.60 -16.71 -1.01
C ARG A 235 18.51 -15.82 -0.44
N ILE A 236 17.28 -16.33 -0.39
CA ILE A 236 16.16 -15.69 0.31
C ILE A 236 16.14 -16.24 1.73
N LEU A 237 16.30 -15.36 2.71
CA LEU A 237 16.21 -15.69 4.13
C LEU A 237 14.82 -15.39 4.69
N SER A 238 14.20 -14.32 4.24
CA SER A 238 12.85 -13.90 4.61
C SER A 238 12.28 -13.02 3.51
N THR A 239 10.98 -13.05 3.33
CA THR A 239 10.21 -12.14 2.45
C THR A 239 9.51 -11.03 3.24
N THR A 240 9.63 -11.04 4.58
CA THR A 240 9.02 -10.00 5.43
C THR A 240 9.67 -8.65 5.14
N GLY A 241 8.85 -7.64 4.88
CA GLY A 241 9.31 -6.29 4.54
C GLY A 241 9.79 -6.12 3.08
N ALA A 242 9.73 -7.17 2.25
CA ALA A 242 10.13 -7.05 0.84
C ALA A 242 9.24 -6.06 0.07
N GLY A 243 7.93 -6.03 0.38
CA GLY A 243 6.99 -5.05 -0.14
C GLY A 243 7.35 -3.63 0.27
N ASP A 244 7.59 -3.41 1.57
CA ASP A 244 7.93 -2.10 2.13
C ASP A 244 9.23 -1.55 1.54
N ILE A 245 10.26 -2.40 1.40
CA ILE A 245 11.54 -2.03 0.79
C ILE A 245 11.37 -1.68 -0.69
N ALA A 246 10.54 -2.43 -1.43
CA ALA A 246 10.28 -2.14 -2.84
C ALA A 246 9.59 -0.77 -3.00
N ILE A 247 8.61 -0.46 -2.15
CA ILE A 247 7.93 0.83 -2.10
C ILE A 247 8.90 1.94 -1.72
N ALA A 248 9.67 1.75 -0.65
CA ALA A 248 10.64 2.76 -0.19
C ALA A 248 11.68 3.07 -1.28
N GLY A 249 12.19 2.05 -1.97
CA GLY A 249 13.11 2.20 -3.10
C GLY A 249 12.48 2.96 -4.27
N PHE A 250 11.24 2.62 -4.63
CA PHE A 250 10.50 3.33 -5.67
C PHE A 250 10.24 4.79 -5.30
N LEU A 251 9.74 5.07 -4.10
CA LEU A 251 9.48 6.43 -3.63
C LEU A 251 10.75 7.26 -3.53
N SER A 252 11.84 6.67 -3.03
CA SER A 252 13.15 7.36 -2.96
C SER A 252 13.64 7.74 -4.36
N SER A 253 13.58 6.82 -5.32
CA SER A 253 13.97 7.10 -6.70
C SER A 253 13.05 8.14 -7.34
N PHE A 254 11.74 8.00 -7.14
CA PHE A 254 10.73 8.91 -7.68
C PHE A 254 10.89 10.36 -7.20
N LEU A 255 11.28 10.55 -5.94
CA LEU A 255 11.45 11.88 -5.34
C LEU A 255 12.82 12.53 -5.67
N HIS A 256 13.85 11.75 -5.99
CA HIS A 256 15.21 12.25 -6.22
C HIS A 256 15.64 12.21 -7.68
N GLU A 257 15.02 11.37 -8.48
CA GLU A 257 15.38 11.22 -9.89
C GLU A 257 14.19 11.66 -10.75
N ASP A 258 14.36 12.74 -11.47
CA ASP A 258 13.33 13.28 -12.39
C ASP A 258 13.06 12.39 -13.62
N ASN A 259 13.53 11.14 -13.65
CA ASN A 259 13.52 10.37 -14.88
C ASN A 259 13.01 8.93 -14.75
N ALA A 260 11.91 8.64 -15.42
CA ALA A 260 11.48 7.30 -15.82
C ALA A 260 12.42 6.65 -16.89
N LYS A 261 13.68 7.00 -16.91
CA LYS A 261 14.61 6.61 -17.98
C LYS A 261 15.46 5.39 -17.64
N THR A 262 15.25 4.77 -16.51
CA THR A 262 15.98 3.52 -16.17
C THR A 262 15.06 2.33 -16.09
#